data_093b63b5471e75539c89853c108f72bf
#
_entry.id   093b63b5471e75539c89853c108f72bf
#
_cell.length_a   1.000
_cell.length_b   1.000
_cell.length_c   1.000
_cell.angle_alpha   90.00
_cell.angle_beta   90.00
_cell.angle_gamma   90.00
#
_symmetry.space_group_name_H-M   'P 1'
#
loop_
_entity.id
_entity.type
_entity.pdbx_description
1 polymer ?
#
loop_
_entity_poly.entity_id
_entity_poly.type
_entity_poly.pdbx_seq_one_letter_code
_entity_poly.pdbx_strand_id
1 'polypeptide(L)'
;MGGFTLNVTPLALHHAPLLHTLYQSAPGYFDLISTRVPSASEVLRDVEIALLDPRRSLELVYDDQGELIGSLDCKRDYPETGDLTINLLLIREDRQSQGLGEQVVRHLETHAPPGTTRILASVLGDNPRGARFWERLGYSFTLDARPVMSWYAKPLSRAPLTGPGAPLTVASD
;
A
#
# COMPACT_ATOMS: atom_id res chain seq x y z
N MET A 1 -23.55 10.14 -11.12
CA MET A 1 -22.15 10.08 -10.73
C MET A 1 -21.70 8.64 -10.73
N GLY A 2 -20.96 8.24 -11.74
CA GLY A 2 -20.43 6.88 -11.82
C GLY A 2 -19.30 6.74 -10.80
N GLY A 3 -19.54 6.03 -9.71
CA GLY A 3 -18.47 5.60 -8.84
C GLY A 3 -17.64 4.58 -9.60
N PHE A 4 -16.37 4.87 -9.84
CA PHE A 4 -15.43 3.88 -10.35
C PHE A 4 -15.32 2.76 -9.32
N THR A 5 -15.66 1.56 -9.74
CA THR A 5 -15.46 0.38 -8.90
C THR A 5 -14.04 -0.13 -9.16
N LEU A 6 -13.17 -0.05 -8.16
CA LEU A 6 -11.85 -0.66 -8.23
C LEU A 6 -11.96 -2.16 -7.90
N ASN A 7 -11.21 -2.96 -8.62
CA ASN A 7 -11.01 -4.36 -8.32
C ASN A 7 -9.55 -4.57 -7.88
N VAL A 8 -9.38 -4.94 -6.61
CA VAL A 8 -8.06 -5.19 -6.01
C VAL A 8 -7.91 -6.69 -5.82
N THR A 9 -6.91 -7.28 -6.45
CA THR A 9 -6.68 -8.72 -6.45
C THR A 9 -5.28 -9.07 -5.96
N PRO A 10 -5.13 -10.18 -5.19
CA PRO A 10 -3.81 -10.64 -4.78
C PRO A 10 -2.91 -10.93 -6.00
N LEU A 11 -1.65 -10.55 -5.89
CA LEU A 11 -0.62 -10.82 -6.89
C LEU A 11 0.02 -12.17 -6.59
N ALA A 12 -0.03 -13.07 -7.57
CA ALA A 12 0.71 -14.33 -7.55
C ALA A 12 2.00 -14.22 -8.37
N LEU A 13 2.92 -15.16 -8.21
CA LEU A 13 4.23 -15.13 -8.88
C LEU A 13 4.11 -14.97 -10.41
N HIS A 14 3.14 -15.65 -11.04
CA HIS A 14 2.93 -15.57 -12.49
C HIS A 14 2.45 -14.19 -12.98
N HIS A 15 2.07 -13.28 -12.06
CA HIS A 15 1.73 -11.90 -12.36
C HIS A 15 2.94 -10.95 -12.42
N ALA A 16 4.16 -11.43 -12.12
CA ALA A 16 5.36 -10.58 -12.16
C ALA A 16 5.54 -9.83 -13.49
N PRO A 17 5.26 -10.41 -14.68
CA PRO A 17 5.29 -9.65 -15.94
C PRO A 17 4.29 -8.49 -15.98
N LEU A 18 3.12 -8.62 -15.37
CA LEU A 18 2.14 -7.53 -15.29
C LEU A 18 2.64 -6.40 -14.39
N LEU A 19 3.26 -6.74 -13.27
CA LEU A 19 3.87 -5.75 -12.38
C LEU A 19 5.02 -5.02 -13.08
N HIS A 20 5.86 -5.74 -13.84
CA HIS A 20 6.92 -5.11 -14.64
C HIS A 20 6.36 -4.13 -15.67
N THR A 21 5.31 -4.52 -16.40
CA THR A 21 4.63 -3.64 -17.35
C THR A 21 4.08 -2.39 -16.67
N LEU A 22 3.51 -2.54 -15.47
CA LEU A 22 3.03 -1.42 -14.67
C LEU A 22 4.17 -0.47 -14.29
N TYR A 23 5.32 -0.99 -13.85
CA TYR A 23 6.48 -0.18 -13.52
C TYR A 23 7.01 0.59 -14.73
N GLN A 24 7.03 -0.03 -15.90
CA GLN A 24 7.39 0.64 -17.15
C GLN A 24 6.42 1.77 -17.53
N SER A 25 5.17 1.70 -17.08
CA SER A 25 4.15 2.73 -17.31
C SER A 25 4.25 3.94 -16.37
N ALA A 26 5.14 3.89 -15.39
CA ALA A 26 5.32 4.94 -14.38
C ALA A 26 6.81 5.30 -14.18
N PRO A 27 7.54 5.66 -15.24
CA PRO A 27 8.97 5.95 -15.16
C PRO A 27 9.26 7.14 -14.25
N GLY A 28 8.38 8.13 -14.17
CA GLY A 28 8.53 9.32 -13.34
C GLY A 28 8.65 9.00 -11.85
N TYR A 29 8.03 7.92 -11.38
CA TYR A 29 8.21 7.48 -10.00
C TYR A 29 9.66 7.02 -9.73
N PHE A 30 10.24 6.25 -10.64
CA PHE A 30 11.61 5.75 -10.49
C PHE A 30 12.64 6.86 -10.63
N ASP A 31 12.42 7.81 -11.53
CA ASP A 31 13.25 9.02 -11.65
C ASP A 31 13.24 9.82 -10.35
N LEU A 32 12.06 9.96 -9.73
CA LEU A 32 11.90 10.68 -8.48
C LEU A 32 12.72 10.11 -7.33
N ILE A 33 12.82 8.79 -7.25
CA ILE A 33 13.61 8.10 -6.22
C ILE A 33 15.05 7.80 -6.68
N SER A 34 15.50 8.44 -7.76
CA SER A 34 16.85 8.36 -8.31
C SER A 34 17.29 6.93 -8.66
N THR A 35 16.38 6.15 -9.21
CA THR A 35 16.64 4.80 -9.69
C THR A 35 16.07 4.58 -11.09
N ARG A 36 16.48 3.50 -11.73
CA ARG A 36 15.87 3.07 -13.00
C ARG A 36 14.67 2.16 -12.77
N VAL A 37 13.82 2.04 -13.76
CA VAL A 37 12.79 1.00 -13.77
C VAL A 37 13.46 -0.38 -13.68
N PRO A 38 13.06 -1.24 -12.72
CA PRO A 38 13.64 -2.58 -12.59
C PRO A 38 13.41 -3.42 -13.84
N SER A 39 14.35 -4.30 -14.16
CA SER A 39 14.20 -5.27 -15.25
C SER A 39 13.15 -6.34 -14.90
N ALA A 40 12.67 -7.08 -15.88
CA ALA A 40 11.72 -8.16 -15.67
C ALA A 40 12.25 -9.22 -14.69
N SER A 41 13.53 -9.56 -14.75
CA SER A 41 14.15 -10.52 -13.83
C SER A 41 14.29 -9.99 -12.40
N GLU A 42 14.54 -8.70 -12.25
CA GLU A 42 14.57 -8.04 -10.93
C GLU A 42 13.18 -8.02 -10.31
N VAL A 43 12.14 -7.64 -11.07
CA VAL A 43 10.76 -7.68 -10.60
C VAL A 43 10.33 -9.09 -10.18
N LEU A 44 10.68 -10.10 -10.99
CA LEU A 44 10.37 -11.50 -10.65
C LEU A 44 11.01 -11.88 -9.31
N ARG A 45 12.29 -11.57 -9.13
CA ARG A 45 13.02 -11.85 -7.87
C ARG A 45 12.40 -11.13 -6.67
N ASP A 46 12.04 -9.87 -6.84
CA ASP A 46 11.45 -9.06 -5.77
C ASP A 46 10.06 -9.61 -5.36
N VAL A 47 9.28 -10.08 -6.33
CA VAL A 47 7.99 -10.75 -6.08
C VAL A 47 8.21 -12.07 -5.35
N GLU A 48 9.17 -12.89 -5.78
CA GLU A 48 9.52 -14.15 -5.09
C GLU A 48 9.86 -13.90 -3.61
N ILE A 49 10.72 -12.93 -3.34
CA ILE A 49 11.12 -12.56 -1.98
C ILE A 49 9.92 -12.04 -1.18
N ALA A 50 9.10 -11.20 -1.78
CA ALA A 50 7.93 -10.64 -1.10
C ALA A 50 6.91 -11.72 -0.72
N LEU A 51 6.67 -12.70 -1.59
CA LEU A 51 5.73 -13.79 -1.34
C LEU A 51 6.21 -14.78 -0.27
N LEU A 52 7.50 -14.77 0.08
CA LEU A 52 8.04 -15.56 1.19
C LEU A 52 7.76 -14.96 2.58
N ASP A 53 7.46 -13.66 2.66
CA ASP A 53 7.08 -13.02 3.93
C ASP A 53 5.55 -13.10 4.11
N PRO A 54 5.03 -13.90 5.07
CA PRO A 54 3.59 -14.08 5.26
C PRO A 54 2.88 -12.81 5.76
N ARG A 55 3.64 -11.79 6.20
CA ARG A 55 3.10 -10.50 6.59
C ARG A 55 2.94 -9.54 5.41
N ARG A 56 3.57 -9.84 4.26
CA ARG A 56 3.57 -8.99 3.08
C ARG A 56 2.45 -9.38 2.13
N SER A 57 1.75 -8.40 1.62
CA SER A 57 0.72 -8.57 0.59
C SER A 57 1.06 -7.71 -0.62
N LEU A 58 1.08 -8.33 -1.78
CA LEU A 58 1.16 -7.66 -3.07
C LEU A 58 -0.20 -7.77 -3.75
N GLU A 59 -0.69 -6.68 -4.29
CA GLU A 59 -1.98 -6.61 -4.95
C GLU A 59 -1.89 -5.83 -6.26
N LEU A 60 -2.67 -6.26 -7.23
CA LEU A 60 -2.90 -5.56 -8.49
C LEU A 60 -4.24 -4.84 -8.42
N VAL A 61 -4.27 -3.63 -8.97
CA VAL A 61 -5.45 -2.77 -8.98
C VAL A 61 -5.93 -2.61 -10.41
N TYR A 62 -7.19 -2.98 -10.63
CA TYR A 62 -7.88 -2.86 -11.93
C TYR A 62 -9.02 -1.85 -11.82
N ASP A 63 -9.33 -1.17 -12.91
CA ASP A 63 -10.51 -0.34 -13.01
C ASP A 63 -11.79 -1.17 -13.32
N ASP A 64 -12.92 -0.49 -13.45
CA ASP A 64 -14.22 -1.11 -13.77
C ASP A 64 -14.29 -1.72 -15.16
N GLN A 65 -13.32 -1.43 -16.04
CA GLN A 65 -13.19 -2.01 -17.37
C GLN A 65 -12.22 -3.21 -17.40
N GLY A 66 -11.61 -3.54 -16.26
CA GLY A 66 -10.65 -4.62 -16.15
C GLY A 66 -9.24 -4.23 -16.63
N GLU A 67 -8.95 -2.94 -16.78
CA GLU A 67 -7.61 -2.48 -17.08
C GLU A 67 -6.74 -2.42 -15.82
N LEU A 68 -5.51 -2.92 -15.91
CA LEU A 68 -4.51 -2.80 -14.85
C LEU A 68 -4.07 -1.34 -14.73
N ILE A 69 -4.37 -0.73 -13.58
CA ILE A 69 -4.10 0.69 -13.35
C ILE A 69 -3.10 0.95 -12.22
N GLY A 70 -2.82 -0.03 -11.40
CA GLY A 70 -1.92 0.18 -10.27
C GLY A 70 -1.53 -1.09 -9.53
N SER A 71 -0.70 -0.91 -8.52
CA SER A 71 -0.31 -1.95 -7.58
C SER A 71 -0.20 -1.40 -6.17
N LEU A 72 -0.37 -2.28 -5.20
CA LEU A 72 -0.28 -1.99 -3.78
C LEU A 72 0.60 -3.05 -3.12
N ASP A 73 1.59 -2.61 -2.36
CA ASP A 73 2.47 -3.44 -1.56
C ASP A 73 2.35 -3.01 -0.11
N CYS A 74 1.92 -3.92 0.74
CA CYS A 74 1.72 -3.66 2.16
C CYS A 74 2.42 -4.72 3.02
N LYS A 75 2.77 -4.33 4.24
CA LYS A 75 3.29 -5.23 5.26
C LYS A 75 2.55 -5.02 6.57
N ARG A 76 1.91 -6.10 7.08
CA ARG A 76 1.21 -6.07 8.37
C ARG A 76 2.16 -6.27 9.52
N ASP A 77 1.76 -5.80 10.70
CA ASP A 77 2.54 -5.90 11.95
C ASP A 77 3.98 -5.39 11.76
N TYR A 78 4.11 -4.26 11.09
CA TYR A 78 5.39 -3.62 10.82
C TYR A 78 5.22 -2.09 10.75
N PRO A 79 6.04 -1.31 11.48
CA PRO A 79 7.13 -1.71 12.35
C PRO A 79 6.66 -2.37 13.66
N GLU A 80 5.44 -2.14 14.10
CA GLU A 80 4.89 -2.65 15.35
C GLU A 80 3.63 -3.49 15.10
N THR A 81 3.27 -4.32 16.09
CA THR A 81 2.01 -5.08 16.04
C THR A 81 0.83 -4.14 15.90
N GLY A 82 -0.08 -4.45 14.98
CA GLY A 82 -1.23 -3.61 14.65
C GLY A 82 -0.96 -2.54 13.60
N ASP A 83 0.28 -2.37 13.18
CA ASP A 83 0.62 -1.49 12.07
C ASP A 83 0.41 -2.20 10.72
N LEU A 84 -0.10 -1.47 9.75
CA LEU A 84 -0.10 -1.86 8.34
C LEU A 84 0.69 -0.82 7.57
N THR A 85 1.84 -1.20 7.06
CA THR A 85 2.68 -0.28 6.29
C THR A 85 2.44 -0.45 4.81
N ILE A 86 2.11 0.64 4.13
CA ILE A 86 2.11 0.74 2.67
C ILE A 86 3.55 1.00 2.23
N ASN A 87 4.19 -0.02 1.65
CA ASN A 87 5.55 0.11 1.11
C ASN A 87 5.54 0.82 -0.23
N LEU A 88 4.55 0.53 -1.07
CA LEU A 88 4.38 1.14 -2.37
C LEU A 88 2.90 1.15 -2.77
N LEU A 89 2.43 2.30 -3.17
CA LEU A 89 1.21 2.48 -3.94
C LEU A 89 1.61 3.14 -5.26
N LEU A 90 1.45 2.43 -6.35
CA LEU A 90 1.80 2.91 -7.69
C LEU A 90 0.56 2.92 -8.57
N ILE A 91 0.28 4.07 -9.19
CA ILE A 91 -0.73 4.23 -10.24
C ILE A 91 -0.02 4.53 -11.55
N ARG A 92 -0.48 3.92 -12.64
CA ARG A 92 0.01 4.21 -13.99
C ARG A 92 0.06 5.73 -14.21
N GLU A 93 1.12 6.19 -14.85
CA GLU A 93 1.36 7.63 -15.02
C GLU A 93 0.24 8.33 -15.80
N ASP A 94 -0.29 7.68 -16.84
CA ASP A 94 -1.42 8.18 -17.63
C ASP A 94 -2.77 8.16 -16.90
N ARG A 95 -2.84 7.52 -15.75
CA ARG A 95 -4.06 7.42 -14.92
C ARG A 95 -3.93 8.18 -13.59
N GLN A 96 -2.84 8.88 -13.38
CA GLN A 96 -2.63 9.72 -12.18
C GLN A 96 -3.50 10.99 -12.23
N SER A 97 -3.64 11.66 -11.07
CA SER A 97 -4.44 12.87 -10.92
C SER A 97 -5.93 12.74 -11.24
N GLN A 98 -6.45 11.52 -11.16
CA GLN A 98 -7.88 11.17 -11.37
C GLN A 98 -8.55 10.69 -10.08
N GLY A 99 -7.88 10.81 -8.92
CA GLY A 99 -8.40 10.35 -7.63
C GLY A 99 -8.29 8.84 -7.41
N LEU A 100 -7.67 8.08 -8.31
CA LEU A 100 -7.56 6.62 -8.20
C LEU A 100 -6.71 6.18 -7.00
N GLY A 101 -5.59 6.87 -6.74
CA GLY A 101 -4.76 6.59 -5.57
C GLY A 101 -5.53 6.78 -4.26
N GLU A 102 -6.33 7.82 -4.13
CA GLU A 102 -7.20 8.02 -2.98
C GLU A 102 -8.21 6.88 -2.82
N GLN A 103 -8.85 6.45 -3.92
CA GLN A 103 -9.80 5.35 -3.87
C GLN A 103 -9.15 4.05 -3.39
N VAL A 104 -7.91 3.75 -3.82
CA VAL A 104 -7.15 2.58 -3.33
C VAL A 104 -6.88 2.69 -1.84
N VAL A 105 -6.47 3.86 -1.36
CA VAL A 105 -6.24 4.08 0.08
C VAL A 105 -7.52 3.92 0.88
N ARG A 106 -8.64 4.47 0.43
CA ARG A 106 -9.95 4.31 1.10
C ARG A 106 -10.41 2.86 1.12
N HIS A 107 -10.18 2.14 0.02
CA HIS A 107 -10.43 0.70 -0.03
C HIS A 107 -9.60 -0.03 1.03
N LEU A 108 -8.31 0.25 1.10
CA LEU A 108 -7.41 -0.35 2.10
C LEU A 108 -7.85 -0.03 3.54
N GLU A 109 -8.20 1.21 3.83
CA GLU A 109 -8.69 1.63 5.15
C GLU A 109 -9.94 0.84 5.57
N THR A 110 -10.82 0.53 4.61
CA THR A 110 -12.04 -0.23 4.84
C THR A 110 -11.80 -1.73 5.00
N HIS A 111 -10.85 -2.28 4.24
CA HIS A 111 -10.60 -3.73 4.15
C HIS A 111 -9.28 -4.15 4.81
N ALA A 112 -8.64 -3.28 5.60
CA ALA A 112 -7.40 -3.63 6.27
C ALA A 112 -7.56 -4.89 7.13
N PRO A 113 -6.51 -5.72 7.25
CA PRO A 113 -6.57 -6.95 8.04
C PRO A 113 -7.11 -6.74 9.45
N PRO A 114 -7.82 -7.72 10.02
CA PRO A 114 -8.26 -7.66 11.42
C PRO A 114 -7.08 -7.39 12.35
N GLY A 115 -7.29 -6.54 13.37
CA GLY A 115 -6.25 -6.13 14.30
C GLY A 115 -5.40 -4.95 13.84
N THR A 116 -5.59 -4.45 12.62
CA THR A 116 -4.93 -3.22 12.18
C THR A 116 -5.47 -2.02 12.96
N THR A 117 -4.58 -1.31 13.64
CA THR A 117 -4.92 -0.12 14.44
C THR A 117 -4.39 1.16 13.82
N ARG A 118 -3.36 1.05 12.99
CA ARG A 118 -2.71 2.19 12.33
C ARG A 118 -2.23 1.81 10.95
N ILE A 119 -2.38 2.71 9.98
CA ILE A 119 -1.78 2.57 8.65
C ILE A 119 -0.64 3.59 8.54
N LEU A 120 0.51 3.12 8.07
CA LEU A 120 1.67 3.94 7.74
C LEU A 120 1.90 3.91 6.23
N ALA A 121 2.38 5.02 5.70
CA ALA A 121 2.82 5.12 4.32
C ALA A 121 4.28 5.57 4.29
N SER A 122 5.13 4.83 3.60
CA SER A 122 6.51 5.21 3.38
C SER A 122 6.62 6.11 2.14
N VAL A 123 7.32 7.22 2.29
CA VAL A 123 7.61 8.14 1.19
C VAL A 123 9.12 8.12 0.96
N LEU A 124 9.53 7.51 -0.15
CA LEU A 124 10.94 7.38 -0.51
C LEU A 124 11.48 8.67 -1.13
N GLY A 125 12.73 8.98 -0.79
CA GLY A 125 13.45 10.12 -1.36
C GLY A 125 12.83 11.47 -1.04
N ASP A 126 13.19 12.47 -1.82
CA ASP A 126 12.59 13.82 -1.77
C ASP A 126 11.34 13.86 -2.66
N ASN A 127 10.20 13.54 -2.06
CA ASN A 127 8.93 13.43 -2.77
C ASN A 127 7.85 14.31 -2.10
N PRO A 128 7.89 15.64 -2.30
CA PRO A 128 6.89 16.53 -1.71
C PRO A 128 5.47 16.30 -2.26
N ARG A 129 5.33 15.78 -3.48
CA ARG A 129 4.02 15.41 -4.05
C ARG A 129 3.42 14.22 -3.29
N GLY A 130 4.23 13.20 -3.01
CA GLY A 130 3.81 12.05 -2.20
C GLY A 130 3.45 12.46 -0.78
N ALA A 131 4.25 13.29 -0.14
CA ALA A 131 3.96 13.81 1.20
C ALA A 131 2.61 14.55 1.23
N ARG A 132 2.37 15.48 0.30
CA ARG A 132 1.08 16.19 0.19
C ARG A 132 -0.10 15.27 -0.10
N PHE A 133 0.11 14.21 -0.89
CA PHE A 133 -0.93 13.21 -1.14
C PHE A 133 -1.37 12.56 0.17
N TRP A 134 -0.45 12.08 0.97
CA TRP A 134 -0.75 11.42 2.25
C TRP A 134 -1.36 12.38 3.26
N GLU A 135 -0.81 13.59 3.40
CA GLU A 135 -1.34 14.62 4.29
C GLU A 135 -2.80 14.97 3.95
N ARG A 136 -3.13 15.11 2.67
CA ARG A 136 -4.50 15.37 2.22
C ARG A 136 -5.48 14.26 2.61
N LEU A 137 -5.01 13.02 2.69
CA LEU A 137 -5.81 11.86 3.12
C LEU A 137 -5.88 11.70 4.64
N GLY A 138 -5.29 12.61 5.40
CA GLY A 138 -5.31 12.61 6.86
C GLY A 138 -4.17 11.84 7.51
N TYR A 139 -3.13 11.52 6.76
CA TYR A 139 -1.90 10.95 7.29
C TYR A 139 -0.97 12.06 7.75
N SER A 140 -0.32 11.86 8.88
CA SER A 140 0.61 12.84 9.45
C SER A 140 2.02 12.26 9.49
N PHE A 141 3.01 13.13 9.27
CA PHE A 141 4.40 12.76 9.46
C PHE A 141 4.61 12.20 10.86
N THR A 142 5.25 11.06 10.96
CA THR A 142 5.45 10.38 12.25
C THR A 142 6.90 10.02 12.53
N LEU A 143 7.66 9.63 11.51
CA LEU A 143 9.03 9.18 11.66
C LEU A 143 9.85 9.56 10.44
N ASP A 144 11.07 10.01 10.69
CA ASP A 144 12.04 10.34 9.66
C ASP A 144 13.20 9.37 9.69
N ALA A 145 13.36 8.62 8.61
CA ALA A 145 14.50 7.74 8.39
C ALA A 145 15.41 8.28 7.29
N ARG A 146 15.52 9.63 7.21
CA ARG A 146 16.34 10.30 6.21
C ARG A 146 17.79 9.80 6.21
N PRO A 147 18.45 9.82 5.02
CA PRO A 147 17.95 10.40 3.77
C PRO A 147 17.04 9.46 2.94
N VAL A 148 16.72 8.28 3.42
CA VAL A 148 16.13 7.22 2.60
C VAL A 148 14.61 7.33 2.47
N MET A 149 13.90 7.55 3.57
CA MET A 149 12.44 7.63 3.55
C MET A 149 11.88 8.45 4.71
N SER A 150 10.64 8.90 4.53
CA SER A 150 9.80 9.49 5.57
C SER A 150 8.53 8.66 5.73
N TRP A 151 8.01 8.59 6.96
CA TRP A 151 6.83 7.81 7.28
C TRP A 151 5.67 8.71 7.69
N TYR A 152 4.50 8.43 7.15
CA TYR A 152 3.24 9.09 7.45
C TYR A 152 2.26 8.08 8.01
N ALA A 153 1.55 8.41 9.08
CA ALA A 153 0.68 7.48 9.78
C ALA A 153 -0.72 8.05 9.99
N LYS A 154 -1.68 7.17 10.01
CA LYS A 154 -3.06 7.46 10.36
C LYS A 154 -3.59 6.34 11.26
N PRO A 155 -4.04 6.65 12.49
CA PRO A 155 -4.74 5.69 13.31
C PRO A 155 -6.10 5.36 12.70
N LEU A 156 -6.51 4.08 12.78
CA LEU A 156 -7.83 3.65 12.32
C LEU A 156 -8.80 3.59 13.51
N SER A 157 -9.93 4.31 13.39
CA SER A 157 -11.07 4.16 14.27
C SER A 157 -11.93 2.99 13.77
N ARG A 158 -11.85 1.87 14.47
CA ARG A 158 -12.74 0.73 14.24
C ARG A 158 -13.63 0.54 15.46
N ALA A 159 -14.92 0.29 15.24
CA ALA A 159 -15.78 -0.18 16.30
C ALA A 159 -15.21 -1.47 16.90
N PRO A 160 -15.24 -1.65 18.22
CA PRO A 160 -14.79 -2.90 18.83
C PRO A 160 -15.60 -4.04 18.21
N LEU A 161 -14.90 -5.13 17.84
CA LEU A 161 -15.55 -6.34 17.37
C LEU A 161 -16.38 -6.91 18.53
N THR A 162 -17.66 -6.61 18.55
CA THR A 162 -18.63 -7.28 19.42
C THR A 162 -18.97 -8.63 18.79
N GLY A 163 -18.04 -9.56 18.88
CA GLY A 163 -18.28 -10.97 18.55
C GLY A 163 -18.36 -11.79 19.81
N PRO A 164 -19.18 -12.88 19.87
CA PRO A 164 -19.18 -13.79 20.99
C PRO A 164 -17.84 -14.54 21.00
N GLY A 165 -16.95 -14.18 21.93
CA GLY A 165 -15.65 -14.87 22.05
C GLY A 165 -14.48 -14.03 22.58
N ALA A 166 -14.72 -12.87 23.18
CA ALA A 166 -13.64 -12.20 23.92
C ALA A 166 -13.25 -13.08 25.13
N PRO A 167 -11.96 -13.47 25.29
CA PRO A 167 -11.56 -14.18 26.47
C PRO A 167 -11.74 -13.29 27.69
N LEU A 168 -12.45 -13.80 28.70
CA LEU A 168 -12.57 -13.17 29.99
C LEU A 168 -11.17 -13.08 30.60
N THR A 169 -10.70 -11.86 30.78
CA THR A 169 -9.51 -11.61 31.59
C THR A 169 -9.88 -11.89 33.03
N VAL A 170 -9.40 -13.00 33.58
CA VAL A 170 -9.51 -13.30 35.00
C VAL A 170 -8.53 -12.39 35.71
N ALA A 171 -9.04 -11.43 36.45
CA ALA A 171 -8.24 -10.67 37.39
C ALA A 171 -7.80 -11.66 38.50
N SER A 172 -6.50 -11.84 38.65
CA SER A 172 -5.93 -12.50 39.84
C SER A 172 -5.73 -11.47 40.93
N ASP A 173 -6.30 -11.76 42.08
CA ASP A 173 -6.06 -11.05 43.34
C ASP A 173 -4.60 -11.15 43.80
#